data_6c8894da7743b84635b1c1854d6d675e
#
_entry.id   6c8894da7743b84635b1c1854d6d675e
#
_cell.length_a   1.000
_cell.length_b   1.000
_cell.length_c   1.000
_cell.angle_alpha   90.00
_cell.angle_beta   90.00
_cell.angle_gamma   90.00
#
_symmetry.space_group_name_H-M   'P 1'
#
loop_
_entity.id
_entity.type
_entity.pdbx_description
1 polymer ?
#
loop_
_entity_poly.entity_id
_entity_poly.type
_entity_poly.pdbx_seq_one_letter_code
_entity_poly.pdbx_strand_id
1 'polypeptide(L)'
;WPLLKGKVEVDEVTLSQVAVNSANLIEGMQIKGVLGRFFLQSHGVDLSNETAVVNRTELSDTHIQLLMTDTTTTPKDTTASAPVNWKVNLHQLKLKNVSFGMKLPADSMKMAAYIGEATIDDAKADLKNQFYGLKQFLLSGASASYDTGEAQPSEGFDASHMAVRNIRIGLDSLLYEGRNMNAVIREITMEERSGLSITSLTGRLFSNDSIIRIPELKLQTPHSEIDLSAQTYWELVNIPTTGRLSASFNAHIGKEDVMLFAGGLPQTFKEAYPFRPLVIRAGTDGNLKEMQISRFTVDLPGAFSLKGGGILENLTDSLTRSGTIGLDMVTRNLNFLTGLTGVTPDGSLVIPDSMSLKMKMEMNGPQYKAKLDLKEGKGSMNVNAALNSSTEVYTADHL
;
A
#
# COMPACT_ATOMS: atom_id res chain seq x y z
N TRP A 1 -24.51 -9.29 45.38
CA TRP A 1 -23.85 -10.11 44.34
C TRP A 1 -23.34 -9.16 43.26
N PRO A 2 -22.06 -9.27 42.85
CA PRO A 2 -21.47 -8.37 41.81
C PRO A 2 -22.28 -8.35 40.51
N LEU A 3 -22.84 -9.45 40.08
CA LEU A 3 -23.68 -9.57 38.90
C LEU A 3 -24.92 -8.67 38.89
N LEU A 4 -25.50 -8.40 40.06
CA LEU A 4 -26.65 -7.51 40.21
C LEU A 4 -26.26 -6.03 40.10
N LYS A 5 -24.98 -5.70 40.21
CA LYS A 5 -24.42 -4.36 40.04
C LYS A 5 -23.75 -4.15 38.70
N GLY A 6 -23.91 -5.08 37.74
CA GLY A 6 -23.30 -5.00 36.42
C GLY A 6 -21.77 -5.20 36.40
N LYS A 7 -21.19 -5.68 37.53
CA LYS A 7 -19.76 -6.02 37.58
C LYS A 7 -19.60 -7.51 37.57
N VAL A 8 -18.74 -7.96 36.66
CA VAL A 8 -18.30 -9.36 36.58
C VAL A 8 -16.84 -9.41 36.96
N GLU A 9 -16.55 -9.92 38.14
CA GLU A 9 -15.17 -10.17 38.59
C GLU A 9 -14.83 -11.60 38.27
N VAL A 10 -13.97 -11.78 37.27
CA VAL A 10 -13.45 -13.09 36.86
C VAL A 10 -11.94 -12.98 36.92
N ASP A 11 -11.34 -13.59 37.92
CA ASP A 11 -9.89 -13.57 38.10
C ASP A 11 -9.19 -14.35 36.99
N GLU A 12 -9.73 -15.52 36.67
CA GLU A 12 -9.11 -16.40 35.69
C GLU A 12 -10.15 -17.28 34.96
N VAL A 13 -9.99 -17.43 33.65
CA VAL A 13 -10.72 -18.36 32.82
C VAL A 13 -9.73 -19.22 32.04
N THR A 14 -9.84 -20.50 32.13
CA THR A 14 -9.13 -21.43 31.25
C THR A 14 -10.13 -22.34 30.53
N LEU A 15 -10.03 -22.36 29.21
CA LEU A 15 -10.74 -23.29 28.33
C LEU A 15 -9.71 -24.17 27.63
N SER A 16 -9.93 -25.46 27.55
CA SER A 16 -9.03 -26.39 26.89
C SER A 16 -9.81 -27.40 26.06
N GLN A 17 -9.34 -27.63 24.83
CA GLN A 17 -9.89 -28.66 23.92
C GLN A 17 -11.40 -28.49 23.67
N VAL A 18 -11.83 -27.25 23.39
CA VAL A 18 -13.24 -26.93 23.11
C VAL A 18 -13.50 -27.03 21.62
N ALA A 19 -14.36 -27.98 21.22
CA ALA A 19 -14.84 -28.05 19.85
C ALA A 19 -15.99 -27.03 19.63
N VAL A 20 -15.91 -26.27 18.54
CA VAL A 20 -16.92 -25.32 18.14
C VAL A 20 -17.54 -25.73 16.81
N ASN A 21 -18.86 -25.81 16.78
CA ASN A 21 -19.63 -26.05 15.56
C ASN A 21 -20.97 -25.31 15.65
N SER A 22 -21.15 -24.27 14.84
CA SER A 22 -22.33 -23.43 14.86
C SER A 22 -23.26 -23.69 13.68
N ALA A 23 -23.27 -24.89 13.10
CA ALA A 23 -23.95 -25.17 11.83
C ALA A 23 -25.40 -24.70 11.72
N ASN A 24 -26.09 -24.50 12.83
CA ASN A 24 -27.50 -24.12 12.88
C ASN A 24 -27.80 -22.99 13.89
N LEU A 25 -26.75 -22.33 14.42
CA LEU A 25 -26.91 -21.30 15.46
C LEU A 25 -26.96 -19.88 14.87
N ILE A 26 -26.34 -19.66 13.72
CA ILE A 26 -26.26 -18.38 13.04
C ILE A 26 -26.66 -18.59 11.59
N GLU A 27 -27.73 -17.89 11.18
CA GLU A 27 -28.22 -17.96 9.79
C GLU A 27 -27.14 -17.40 8.84
N GLY A 28 -26.93 -18.09 7.72
CA GLY A 28 -25.98 -17.67 6.68
C GLY A 28 -24.50 -17.81 7.07
N MET A 29 -24.19 -18.34 8.27
CA MET A 29 -22.81 -18.47 8.71
C MET A 29 -22.59 -19.78 9.50
N GLN A 30 -21.55 -20.50 9.14
CA GLN A 30 -21.10 -21.68 9.90
C GLN A 30 -19.69 -21.48 10.44
N ILE A 31 -19.52 -21.63 11.74
CA ILE A 31 -18.22 -21.63 12.41
C ILE A 31 -17.89 -23.07 12.82
N LYS A 32 -16.72 -23.55 12.43
CA LYS A 32 -16.17 -24.83 12.85
C LYS A 32 -14.76 -24.64 13.36
N GLY A 33 -14.38 -25.36 14.39
CA GLY A 33 -13.01 -25.31 14.85
C GLY A 33 -12.78 -26.04 16.17
N VAL A 34 -11.52 -25.96 16.58
CA VAL A 34 -11.06 -26.43 17.88
C VAL A 34 -10.28 -25.30 18.53
N LEU A 35 -10.70 -24.93 19.71
CA LEU A 35 -9.95 -24.04 20.59
C LEU A 35 -9.06 -24.96 21.43
N GLY A 36 -7.74 -24.95 21.20
CA GLY A 36 -6.80 -25.79 21.92
C GLY A 36 -6.69 -25.36 23.37
N ARG A 37 -6.23 -24.15 23.61
CA ARG A 37 -6.20 -23.52 24.93
C ARG A 37 -6.48 -22.03 24.82
N PHE A 38 -7.40 -21.55 25.63
CA PHE A 38 -7.64 -20.16 25.93
C PHE A 38 -7.42 -19.90 27.40
N PHE A 39 -6.64 -18.87 27.70
CA PHE A 39 -6.40 -18.39 29.06
C PHE A 39 -6.70 -16.89 29.12
N LEU A 40 -7.45 -16.48 30.10
CA LEU A 40 -7.76 -15.09 30.40
C LEU A 40 -7.55 -14.84 31.87
N GLN A 41 -6.77 -13.81 32.21
CA GLN A 41 -6.65 -13.26 33.53
C GLN A 41 -7.10 -11.79 33.49
N SER A 42 -8.04 -11.44 34.35
CA SER A 42 -8.71 -10.14 34.31
C SER A 42 -8.82 -9.54 35.71
N HIS A 43 -8.80 -8.21 35.85
CA HIS A 43 -9.17 -7.51 37.05
C HIS A 43 -10.67 -7.20 37.13
N GLY A 44 -11.42 -7.59 36.12
CA GLY A 44 -12.87 -7.47 36.06
C GLY A 44 -13.38 -6.74 34.83
N VAL A 45 -14.63 -6.98 34.56
CA VAL A 45 -15.42 -6.34 33.51
C VAL A 45 -16.57 -5.62 34.16
N ASP A 46 -16.64 -4.31 33.98
CA ASP A 46 -17.72 -3.46 34.47
C ASP A 46 -18.68 -3.17 33.30
N LEU A 47 -19.78 -3.91 33.26
CA LEU A 47 -20.80 -3.79 32.22
C LEU A 47 -21.56 -2.44 32.33
N SER A 48 -21.63 -1.86 33.52
CA SER A 48 -22.34 -0.59 33.74
C SER A 48 -21.55 0.59 33.23
N ASN A 49 -20.22 0.55 33.34
CA ASN A 49 -19.31 1.58 32.87
C ASN A 49 -18.65 1.22 31.52
N GLU A 50 -18.99 0.06 30.96
CA GLU A 50 -18.43 -0.46 29.70
C GLU A 50 -16.88 -0.47 29.72
N THR A 51 -16.28 -0.97 30.83
CA THR A 51 -14.83 -1.04 30.97
C THR A 51 -14.37 -2.48 31.19
N ALA A 52 -13.22 -2.82 30.62
CA ALA A 52 -12.56 -4.09 30.83
C ALA A 52 -11.06 -3.90 31.06
N VAL A 53 -10.51 -4.55 32.08
CA VAL A 53 -9.08 -4.59 32.36
C VAL A 53 -8.62 -6.04 32.32
N VAL A 54 -7.85 -6.36 31.30
CA VAL A 54 -7.31 -7.70 31.02
C VAL A 54 -5.81 -7.67 31.27
N ASN A 55 -5.33 -8.46 32.22
CA ASN A 55 -3.90 -8.54 32.53
C ASN A 55 -3.16 -9.40 31.50
N ARG A 56 -3.71 -10.58 31.23
CA ARG A 56 -3.10 -11.53 30.33
C ARG A 56 -4.16 -12.33 29.58
N THR A 57 -3.99 -12.45 28.28
CA THR A 57 -4.77 -13.36 27.44
C THR A 57 -3.82 -14.20 26.60
N GLU A 58 -4.07 -15.49 26.56
CA GLU A 58 -3.33 -16.42 25.70
C GLU A 58 -4.30 -17.28 24.91
N LEU A 59 -4.02 -17.45 23.63
CA LEU A 59 -4.70 -18.39 22.76
C LEU A 59 -3.67 -19.27 22.08
N SER A 60 -3.76 -20.57 22.24
CA SER A 60 -2.82 -21.50 21.61
C SER A 60 -3.51 -22.69 20.97
N ASP A 61 -2.83 -23.25 19.96
CA ASP A 61 -3.20 -24.48 19.27
C ASP A 61 -4.66 -24.48 18.82
N THR A 62 -5.08 -23.35 18.26
CA THR A 62 -6.48 -23.04 17.90
C THR A 62 -6.64 -22.97 16.39
N HIS A 63 -7.66 -23.66 15.89
CA HIS A 63 -8.03 -23.67 14.49
C HIS A 63 -9.51 -23.31 14.32
N ILE A 64 -9.81 -22.25 13.57
CA ILE A 64 -11.16 -21.74 13.32
C ILE A 64 -11.39 -21.63 11.82
N GLN A 65 -12.52 -22.17 11.36
CA GLN A 65 -13.00 -22.01 9.99
C GLN A 65 -14.36 -21.32 9.99
N LEU A 66 -14.49 -20.30 9.16
CA LEU A 66 -15.72 -19.58 8.90
C LEU A 66 -16.18 -19.88 7.47
N LEU A 67 -17.40 -20.35 7.32
CA LEU A 67 -18.06 -20.54 6.04
C LEU A 67 -19.30 -19.64 6.00
N MET A 68 -19.34 -18.70 5.09
CA MET A 68 -20.54 -17.90 4.77
C MET A 68 -21.35 -18.71 3.77
N THR A 69 -22.57 -19.08 4.14
CA THR A 69 -23.46 -19.96 3.34
C THR A 69 -24.59 -19.19 2.66
N ASP A 70 -24.87 -17.98 3.11
CA ASP A 70 -25.93 -17.15 2.58
C ASP A 70 -25.40 -16.07 1.62
N THR A 71 -26.00 -16.03 0.43
CA THR A 71 -25.74 -15.02 -0.61
C THR A 71 -26.83 -13.95 -0.64
N THR A 72 -27.88 -14.12 0.15
CA THR A 72 -28.95 -13.12 0.21
C THR A 72 -28.45 -11.91 0.97
N THR A 73 -28.46 -10.78 0.31
CA THR A 73 -28.34 -9.48 0.96
C THR A 73 -29.55 -9.31 1.88
N THR A 74 -29.41 -9.77 3.12
CA THR A 74 -30.38 -9.42 4.16
C THR A 74 -30.49 -7.89 4.14
N PRO A 75 -31.71 -7.31 4.08
CA PRO A 75 -31.86 -5.88 4.20
C PRO A 75 -31.09 -5.47 5.46
N LYS A 76 -30.12 -4.55 5.31
CA LYS A 76 -29.45 -3.97 6.48
C LYS A 76 -30.53 -3.52 7.43
N ASP A 77 -30.61 -4.16 8.59
CA ASP A 77 -31.45 -3.68 9.67
C ASP A 77 -30.93 -2.27 9.99
N THR A 78 -31.69 -1.26 9.54
CA THR A 78 -31.33 0.15 9.69
C THR A 78 -31.59 0.67 11.10
N THR A 79 -31.97 -0.22 12.04
CA THR A 79 -31.97 0.13 13.46
C THR A 79 -30.52 0.42 13.86
N ALA A 80 -30.24 1.70 14.09
CA ALA A 80 -28.94 2.14 14.59
C ALA A 80 -28.64 1.35 15.87
N SER A 81 -27.65 0.46 15.79
CA SER A 81 -27.14 -0.22 16.98
C SER A 81 -26.69 0.83 17.98
N ALA A 82 -26.99 0.62 19.25
CA ALA A 82 -26.51 1.51 20.32
C ALA A 82 -24.98 1.72 20.19
N PRO A 83 -24.49 2.94 20.37
CA PRO A 83 -23.06 3.20 20.25
C PRO A 83 -22.28 2.34 21.25
N VAL A 84 -21.24 1.68 20.78
CA VAL A 84 -20.36 0.85 21.60
C VAL A 84 -19.35 1.78 22.27
N ASN A 85 -19.39 1.91 23.61
CA ASN A 85 -18.56 2.88 24.36
C ASN A 85 -17.45 2.22 25.20
N TRP A 86 -17.14 0.97 24.93
CA TRP A 86 -16.19 0.18 25.72
C TRP A 86 -14.80 0.81 25.79
N LYS A 87 -14.22 0.79 26.99
CA LYS A 87 -12.82 1.06 27.27
C LYS A 87 -12.14 -0.24 27.68
N VAL A 88 -11.14 -0.64 26.92
CA VAL A 88 -10.41 -1.89 27.13
C VAL A 88 -8.94 -1.57 27.37
N ASN A 89 -8.40 -2.05 28.49
CA ASN A 89 -6.98 -2.07 28.77
C ASN A 89 -6.52 -3.53 28.75
N LEU A 90 -5.57 -3.84 27.89
CA LEU A 90 -5.00 -5.17 27.74
C LEU A 90 -3.49 -5.08 27.97
N HIS A 91 -2.99 -5.66 29.06
CA HIS A 91 -1.55 -5.60 29.35
C HIS A 91 -0.76 -6.58 28.49
N GLN A 92 -1.27 -7.78 28.30
CA GLN A 92 -0.59 -8.75 27.47
C GLN A 92 -1.55 -9.66 26.70
N LEU A 93 -1.34 -9.80 25.38
CA LEU A 93 -1.94 -10.84 24.54
C LEU A 93 -0.83 -11.70 23.94
N LYS A 94 -1.00 -13.03 24.02
CA LYS A 94 -0.15 -14.00 23.33
C LYS A 94 -0.98 -14.93 22.47
N LEU A 95 -0.58 -15.09 21.23
CA LEU A 95 -1.11 -16.08 20.29
C LEU A 95 0.00 -17.04 19.93
N LYS A 96 -0.29 -18.36 19.87
CA LYS A 96 0.66 -19.38 19.47
C LYS A 96 -0.06 -20.48 18.69
N ASN A 97 0.42 -20.82 17.50
CA ASN A 97 -0.18 -21.85 16.63
C ASN A 97 -1.67 -21.60 16.40
N VAL A 98 -2.04 -20.39 15.96
CA VAL A 98 -3.43 -20.02 15.69
C VAL A 98 -3.65 -19.96 14.19
N SER A 99 -4.66 -20.70 13.71
CA SER A 99 -5.05 -20.66 12.30
C SER A 99 -6.50 -20.27 12.13
N PHE A 100 -6.74 -19.49 11.10
CA PHE A 100 -8.04 -19.00 10.70
C PHE A 100 -8.24 -19.25 9.21
N GLY A 101 -9.41 -19.76 8.84
CA GLY A 101 -9.84 -19.89 7.45
C GLY A 101 -11.22 -19.31 7.24
N MET A 102 -11.43 -18.64 6.13
CA MET A 102 -12.72 -18.09 5.72
C MET A 102 -13.02 -18.44 4.27
N LYS A 103 -14.26 -18.80 4.00
CA LYS A 103 -14.77 -19.02 2.64
C LYS A 103 -16.06 -18.26 2.46
N LEU A 104 -16.10 -17.47 1.36
CA LEU A 104 -17.29 -16.74 0.89
C LEU A 104 -17.61 -17.28 -0.52
N PRO A 105 -18.44 -18.31 -0.64
CA PRO A 105 -18.73 -18.93 -1.94
C PRO A 105 -19.38 -18.00 -2.95
N ALA A 106 -20.19 -17.02 -2.50
CA ALA A 106 -20.84 -16.04 -3.36
C ALA A 106 -19.83 -15.19 -4.17
N ASP A 107 -18.71 -14.86 -3.54
CA ASP A 107 -17.65 -14.02 -4.11
C ASP A 107 -16.50 -14.87 -4.66
N SER A 108 -16.64 -16.21 -4.66
CA SER A 108 -15.54 -17.16 -4.94
C SER A 108 -14.28 -16.81 -4.15
N MET A 109 -14.45 -16.32 -2.90
CA MET A 109 -13.36 -15.82 -2.08
C MET A 109 -12.96 -16.83 -1.00
N LYS A 110 -11.66 -17.03 -0.85
CA LYS A 110 -11.05 -17.84 0.20
C LYS A 110 -9.94 -17.06 0.85
N MET A 111 -9.91 -17.09 2.17
CA MET A 111 -8.84 -16.50 2.97
C MET A 111 -8.36 -17.52 3.99
N ALA A 112 -7.06 -17.54 4.23
CA ALA A 112 -6.48 -18.30 5.33
C ALA A 112 -5.35 -17.49 5.96
N ALA A 113 -5.19 -17.63 7.26
CA ALA A 113 -4.10 -17.05 8.02
C ALA A 113 -3.60 -18.07 9.06
N TYR A 114 -2.30 -18.09 9.26
CA TYR A 114 -1.64 -18.83 10.32
C TYR A 114 -0.71 -17.91 11.08
N ILE A 115 -0.75 -17.97 12.38
CA ILE A 115 0.08 -17.23 13.32
C ILE A 115 0.93 -18.23 14.08
N GLY A 116 2.23 -18.24 13.84
CA GLY A 116 3.17 -19.04 14.62
C GLY A 116 3.24 -18.52 16.06
N GLU A 117 3.60 -17.25 16.19
CA GLU A 117 3.60 -16.54 17.47
C GLU A 117 3.27 -15.05 17.27
N ALA A 118 2.40 -14.51 18.11
CA ALA A 118 2.17 -13.07 18.19
C ALA A 118 2.06 -12.60 19.64
N THR A 119 2.59 -11.41 19.91
CA THR A 119 2.45 -10.74 21.22
C THR A 119 2.02 -9.30 21.04
N ILE A 120 1.14 -8.84 21.90
CA ILE A 120 0.80 -7.43 22.07
C ILE A 120 1.02 -7.07 23.54
N ASP A 121 1.76 -6.00 23.75
CA ASP A 121 2.00 -5.47 25.09
C ASP A 121 1.36 -4.08 25.22
N ASP A 122 0.68 -3.87 26.36
CA ASP A 122 0.05 -2.61 26.77
C ASP A 122 -0.84 -1.98 25.69
N ALA A 123 -1.87 -2.70 25.27
CA ALA A 123 -2.89 -2.18 24.36
C ALA A 123 -4.03 -1.49 25.11
N LYS A 124 -4.53 -0.41 24.55
CA LYS A 124 -5.68 0.36 25.03
C LYS A 124 -6.62 0.67 23.88
N ALA A 125 -7.90 0.53 24.11
CA ALA A 125 -8.93 0.97 23.18
C ALA A 125 -10.03 1.73 23.95
N ASP A 126 -10.41 2.89 23.46
CA ASP A 126 -11.61 3.63 23.86
C ASP A 126 -12.48 3.79 22.61
N LEU A 127 -13.49 2.94 22.51
CA LEU A 127 -14.31 2.85 21.29
C LEU A 127 -15.17 4.10 21.10
N LYS A 128 -15.57 4.74 22.19
CA LYS A 128 -16.32 6.00 22.15
C LYS A 128 -15.52 7.15 21.53
N ASN A 129 -14.26 7.27 21.94
CA ASN A 129 -13.37 8.34 21.51
C ASN A 129 -12.51 7.93 20.30
N GLN A 130 -12.70 6.72 19.78
CA GLN A 130 -11.90 6.15 18.69
C GLN A 130 -10.39 6.22 18.97
N PHE A 131 -10.02 6.00 20.24
CA PHE A 131 -8.65 5.91 20.68
C PHE A 131 -8.17 4.46 20.63
N TYR A 132 -7.04 4.21 19.96
CA TYR A 132 -6.39 2.92 19.91
C TYR A 132 -4.89 3.11 20.10
N GLY A 133 -4.33 2.39 21.04
CA GLY A 133 -2.90 2.46 21.31
C GLY A 133 -2.33 1.11 21.71
N LEU A 134 -1.08 0.85 21.37
CA LEU A 134 -0.29 -0.26 21.89
C LEU A 134 1.18 0.15 22.00
N LYS A 135 1.87 -0.45 22.96
CA LYS A 135 3.29 -0.19 23.16
C LYS A 135 4.16 -1.03 22.24
N GLN A 136 3.82 -2.30 22.07
CA GLN A 136 4.57 -3.21 21.21
C GLN A 136 3.65 -4.26 20.58
N PHE A 137 3.91 -4.56 19.32
CA PHE A 137 3.34 -5.71 18.60
C PHE A 137 4.45 -6.48 17.92
N LEU A 138 4.51 -7.78 18.17
CA LEU A 138 5.43 -8.71 17.53
C LEU A 138 4.65 -9.84 16.90
N LEU A 139 4.97 -10.16 15.66
CA LEU A 139 4.44 -11.31 14.93
C LEU A 139 5.59 -12.07 14.28
N SER A 140 5.60 -13.37 14.39
CA SER A 140 6.62 -14.22 13.77
C SER A 140 6.06 -15.55 13.29
N GLY A 141 6.67 -16.07 12.22
CA GLY A 141 6.28 -17.36 11.64
C GLY A 141 4.84 -17.40 11.13
N ALA A 142 4.33 -16.24 10.69
CA ALA A 142 2.97 -16.17 10.17
C ALA A 142 2.93 -16.36 8.65
N SER A 143 1.75 -16.76 8.18
CA SER A 143 1.42 -16.84 6.76
C SER A 143 -0.03 -16.40 6.52
N ALA A 144 -0.32 -15.93 5.33
CA ALA A 144 -1.66 -15.56 4.90
C ALA A 144 -1.85 -15.88 3.42
N SER A 145 -3.07 -16.25 3.05
CA SER A 145 -3.46 -16.38 1.64
C SER A 145 -4.81 -15.74 1.40
N TYR A 146 -4.95 -15.22 0.19
CA TYR A 146 -6.15 -14.61 -0.33
C TYR A 146 -6.34 -15.04 -1.77
N ASP A 147 -7.45 -15.68 -2.07
CA ASP A 147 -7.85 -16.08 -3.40
C ASP A 147 -9.25 -15.55 -3.69
N THR A 148 -9.44 -14.93 -4.85
CA THR A 148 -10.74 -14.45 -5.32
C THR A 148 -10.93 -14.73 -6.80
N GLY A 149 -12.18 -15.04 -7.18
CA GLY A 149 -12.52 -15.42 -8.54
C GLY A 149 -12.24 -16.90 -8.85
N GLU A 150 -12.56 -17.30 -10.09
CA GLU A 150 -12.41 -18.66 -10.58
C GLU A 150 -11.18 -18.83 -11.49
N ALA A 151 -10.51 -17.74 -11.83
CA ALA A 151 -9.33 -17.74 -12.69
C ALA A 151 -8.16 -18.46 -12.03
N GLN A 152 -7.28 -19.04 -12.84
CA GLN A 152 -6.01 -19.56 -12.36
C GLN A 152 -5.06 -18.40 -12.08
N PRO A 153 -4.16 -18.54 -11.09
CA PRO A 153 -3.16 -17.52 -10.79
C PRO A 153 -2.31 -17.15 -12.01
N SER A 154 -2.12 -15.86 -12.23
CA SER A 154 -1.25 -15.35 -13.29
C SER A 154 0.23 -15.48 -12.95
N GLU A 155 1.09 -15.38 -13.99
CA GLU A 155 2.54 -15.27 -13.80
C GLU A 155 2.89 -13.93 -13.15
N GLY A 156 3.84 -13.93 -12.21
CA GLY A 156 4.26 -12.75 -11.49
C GLY A 156 3.32 -12.41 -10.31
N PHE A 157 3.29 -11.14 -9.92
CA PHE A 157 2.46 -10.67 -8.82
C PHE A 157 0.98 -10.63 -9.24
N ASP A 158 0.16 -11.35 -8.51
CA ASP A 158 -1.28 -11.44 -8.74
C ASP A 158 -2.05 -11.09 -7.46
N ALA A 159 -2.64 -9.89 -7.45
CA ALA A 159 -3.38 -9.38 -6.30
C ALA A 159 -4.66 -10.17 -5.98
N SER A 160 -5.19 -10.94 -6.95
CA SER A 160 -6.38 -11.79 -6.77
C SER A 160 -6.04 -13.14 -6.14
N HIS A 161 -4.78 -13.55 -6.21
CA HIS A 161 -4.28 -14.85 -5.75
C HIS A 161 -2.98 -14.68 -4.96
N MET A 162 -3.05 -14.02 -3.80
CA MET A 162 -1.87 -13.77 -2.96
C MET A 162 -1.64 -14.92 -1.96
N ALA A 163 -0.38 -15.29 -1.77
CA ALA A 163 0.04 -16.18 -0.71
C ALA A 163 1.37 -15.70 -0.11
N VAL A 164 1.32 -15.24 1.12
CA VAL A 164 2.46 -14.68 1.84
C VAL A 164 2.87 -15.62 2.97
N ARG A 165 4.16 -15.85 3.10
CA ARG A 165 4.75 -16.71 4.14
C ARG A 165 5.92 -16.02 4.83
N ASN A 166 6.40 -16.63 5.91
CA ASN A 166 7.53 -16.14 6.70
C ASN A 166 7.32 -14.68 7.17
N ILE A 167 6.06 -14.33 7.43
CA ILE A 167 5.73 -12.98 7.86
C ILE A 167 6.28 -12.74 9.26
N ARG A 168 7.04 -11.65 9.39
CA ARG A 168 7.45 -11.06 10.67
C ARG A 168 7.03 -9.61 10.69
N ILE A 169 6.49 -9.17 11.80
CA ILE A 169 6.11 -7.76 12.03
C ILE A 169 6.57 -7.36 13.42
N GLY A 170 7.32 -6.27 13.51
CA GLY A 170 7.67 -5.60 14.74
C GLY A 170 7.21 -4.16 14.71
N LEU A 171 6.28 -3.78 15.57
CA LEU A 171 5.88 -2.40 15.81
C LEU A 171 6.30 -2.03 17.23
N ASP A 172 7.04 -0.93 17.40
CA ASP A 172 7.48 -0.46 18.71
C ASP A 172 6.48 0.51 19.36
N SER A 173 5.59 1.09 18.59
CA SER A 173 4.42 1.81 19.10
C SER A 173 3.37 1.99 18.02
N LEU A 174 2.13 2.02 18.44
CA LEU A 174 1.00 2.45 17.62
C LEU A 174 0.09 3.31 18.48
N LEU A 175 -0.25 4.47 17.99
CA LEU A 175 -1.26 5.37 18.56
C LEU A 175 -2.14 5.88 17.43
N TYR A 176 -3.45 5.81 17.63
CA TYR A 176 -4.44 6.43 16.78
C TYR A 176 -5.52 7.09 17.64
N GLU A 177 -5.69 8.39 17.48
CA GLU A 177 -6.72 9.19 18.11
C GLU A 177 -7.11 10.32 17.14
N GLY A 178 -8.04 10.04 16.25
CA GLY A 178 -8.43 10.96 15.20
C GLY A 178 -7.25 11.37 14.31
N ARG A 179 -6.80 12.64 14.41
CA ARG A 179 -5.64 13.14 13.66
C ARG A 179 -4.31 12.86 14.34
N ASN A 180 -4.33 12.51 15.62
CA ASN A 180 -3.12 12.15 16.33
C ASN A 180 -2.78 10.69 16.04
N MET A 181 -1.74 10.47 15.25
CA MET A 181 -1.25 9.14 14.89
C MET A 181 0.24 9.07 15.12
N ASN A 182 0.68 7.95 15.64
CA ASN A 182 2.09 7.61 15.72
C ASN A 182 2.24 6.12 15.48
N ALA A 183 3.13 5.75 14.57
CA ALA A 183 3.47 4.36 14.32
C ALA A 183 4.98 4.24 14.05
N VAL A 184 5.62 3.31 14.73
CA VAL A 184 7.04 2.99 14.53
C VAL A 184 7.13 1.56 14.07
N ILE A 185 7.45 1.38 12.79
CA ILE A 185 7.70 0.09 12.17
C ILE A 185 9.17 -0.23 12.36
N ARG A 186 9.47 -1.18 13.24
CA ARG A 186 10.82 -1.65 13.47
C ARG A 186 11.25 -2.63 12.39
N GLU A 187 10.34 -3.49 11.98
CA GLU A 187 10.60 -4.55 11.01
C GLU A 187 9.29 -5.05 10.40
N ILE A 188 9.25 -5.19 9.08
CA ILE A 188 8.31 -6.07 8.39
C ILE A 188 9.10 -6.86 7.37
N THR A 189 9.01 -8.19 7.42
CA THR A 189 9.56 -9.10 6.43
C THR A 189 8.51 -10.08 5.96
N MET A 190 8.55 -10.49 4.70
CA MET A 190 7.64 -11.49 4.14
C MET A 190 8.14 -12.00 2.79
N GLU A 191 7.65 -13.18 2.40
CA GLU A 191 7.85 -13.75 1.08
C GLU A 191 6.47 -14.02 0.44
N GLU A 192 6.27 -13.51 -0.76
CA GLU A 192 5.04 -13.73 -1.53
C GLU A 192 5.28 -14.79 -2.61
N ARG A 193 4.25 -15.53 -2.96
CA ARG A 193 4.26 -16.67 -3.90
C ARG A 193 4.89 -16.34 -5.26
N SER A 194 4.71 -15.14 -5.78
CA SER A 194 5.29 -14.69 -7.05
C SER A 194 6.82 -14.60 -7.04
N GLY A 195 7.44 -14.67 -5.86
CA GLY A 195 8.87 -14.44 -5.64
C GLY A 195 9.17 -13.07 -5.05
N LEU A 196 8.18 -12.18 -4.90
CA LEU A 196 8.36 -10.93 -4.19
C LEU A 196 8.74 -11.22 -2.73
N SER A 197 9.88 -10.71 -2.32
CA SER A 197 10.39 -10.86 -0.96
C SER A 197 10.71 -9.50 -0.36
N ILE A 198 10.05 -9.14 0.73
CA ILE A 198 10.42 -7.98 1.52
C ILE A 198 11.40 -8.46 2.59
N THR A 199 12.67 -8.09 2.46
CA THR A 199 13.73 -8.42 3.41
C THR A 199 13.76 -7.45 4.59
N SER A 200 13.30 -6.21 4.37
CA SER A 200 13.17 -5.20 5.41
C SER A 200 12.19 -4.12 4.98
N LEU A 201 11.22 -3.79 5.83
CA LEU A 201 10.47 -2.55 5.77
C LEU A 201 10.52 -1.92 7.15
N THR A 202 11.08 -0.73 7.22
CA THR A 202 11.20 0.08 8.44
C THR A 202 10.67 1.47 8.20
N GLY A 203 10.18 2.13 9.25
CA GLY A 203 9.73 3.50 9.07
C GLY A 203 8.97 4.07 10.26
N ARG A 204 8.61 5.33 10.12
CA ARG A 204 7.82 6.06 11.11
C ARG A 204 6.72 6.85 10.41
N LEU A 205 5.54 6.83 11.02
CA LEU A 205 4.44 7.71 10.70
C LEU A 205 4.14 8.54 11.93
N PHE A 206 4.05 9.83 11.76
CA PHE A 206 3.62 10.77 12.78
C PHE A 206 2.56 11.70 12.21
N SER A 207 1.51 11.96 12.98
CA SER A 207 0.52 12.96 12.64
C SER A 207 0.00 13.63 13.91
N ASN A 208 -0.42 14.87 13.79
CA ASN A 208 -1.16 15.63 14.79
C ASN A 208 -2.26 16.45 14.12
N ASP A 209 -2.89 17.37 14.83
CA ASP A 209 -3.99 18.19 14.28
C ASP A 209 -3.62 19.01 13.03
N SER A 210 -2.34 19.27 12.81
CA SER A 210 -1.86 20.15 11.75
C SER A 210 -1.17 19.41 10.60
N ILE A 211 -0.33 18.42 10.90
CA ILE A 211 0.57 17.81 9.93
C ILE A 211 0.50 16.28 9.94
N ILE A 212 0.82 15.70 8.79
CA ILE A 212 1.13 14.28 8.59
C ILE A 212 2.59 14.22 8.14
N ARG A 213 3.40 13.39 8.78
CA ARG A 213 4.81 13.23 8.45
C ARG A 213 5.20 11.75 8.39
N ILE A 214 5.90 11.40 7.35
CA ILE A 214 6.67 10.16 7.18
C ILE A 214 8.15 10.60 7.08
N PRO A 215 8.87 10.69 8.21
CA PRO A 215 10.25 11.18 8.19
C PRO A 215 11.15 10.29 7.35
N GLU A 216 10.90 9.00 7.43
CA GLU A 216 11.66 7.97 6.75
C GLU A 216 10.82 6.70 6.63
N LEU A 217 10.72 6.15 5.43
CA LEU A 217 10.19 4.83 5.14
C LEU A 217 11.19 4.15 4.20
N LYS A 218 11.74 3.02 4.63
CA LYS A 218 12.71 2.23 3.85
C LYS A 218 12.15 0.85 3.57
N LEU A 219 12.13 0.48 2.32
CA LEU A 219 11.77 -0.85 1.86
C LEU A 219 12.96 -1.47 1.14
N GLN A 220 13.29 -2.71 1.49
CA GLN A 220 14.32 -3.49 0.84
C GLN A 220 13.76 -4.85 0.40
N THR A 221 14.16 -5.25 -0.78
CA THR A 221 14.04 -6.60 -1.32
C THR A 221 15.44 -7.15 -1.57
N PRO A 222 15.65 -8.39 -2.01
CA PRO A 222 16.95 -8.87 -2.43
C PRO A 222 17.56 -8.07 -3.60
N HIS A 223 16.73 -7.40 -4.40
CA HIS A 223 17.14 -6.75 -5.66
C HIS A 223 16.85 -5.26 -5.70
N SER A 224 16.08 -4.73 -4.75
CA SER A 224 15.65 -3.33 -4.78
C SER A 224 15.75 -2.65 -3.41
N GLU A 225 15.89 -1.32 -3.45
CA GLU A 225 15.86 -0.44 -2.29
C GLU A 225 15.02 0.79 -2.62
N ILE A 226 14.11 1.15 -1.72
CA ILE A 226 13.21 2.31 -1.86
C ILE A 226 13.23 3.11 -0.56
N ASP A 227 13.52 4.41 -0.69
CA ASP A 227 13.45 5.39 0.38
C ASP A 227 12.36 6.43 0.06
N LEU A 228 11.48 6.67 1.01
CA LEU A 228 10.45 7.70 0.95
C LEU A 228 10.49 8.57 2.20
N SER A 229 10.46 9.88 2.01
CA SER A 229 10.12 10.83 3.06
C SER A 229 9.04 11.78 2.56
N ALA A 230 8.08 12.12 3.43
CA ALA A 230 7.01 13.03 3.08
C ALA A 230 6.51 13.79 4.31
N GLN A 231 6.08 15.02 4.10
CA GLN A 231 5.35 15.82 5.06
C GLN A 231 4.25 16.60 4.34
N THR A 232 3.07 16.60 4.92
CA THR A 232 1.96 17.41 4.42
C THR A 232 1.15 18.00 5.57
N TYR A 233 0.35 19.01 5.27
CA TYR A 233 -0.62 19.59 6.19
C TYR A 233 -2.01 18.97 5.96
N TRP A 234 -2.79 18.78 7.01
CA TRP A 234 -4.18 18.32 6.91
C TRP A 234 -5.05 19.26 6.06
N GLU A 235 -4.70 20.53 6.02
CA GLU A 235 -5.36 21.50 5.14
C GLU A 235 -5.28 21.08 3.67
N LEU A 236 -4.13 20.60 3.21
CA LEU A 236 -3.93 20.14 1.83
C LEU A 236 -4.77 18.90 1.51
N VAL A 237 -4.93 18.00 2.48
CA VAL A 237 -5.77 16.79 2.32
C VAL A 237 -7.24 17.16 2.07
N ASN A 238 -7.73 18.19 2.77
CA ASN A 238 -9.11 18.66 2.66
C ASN A 238 -9.31 19.63 1.49
N ILE A 239 -8.36 20.54 1.28
CA ILE A 239 -8.37 21.59 0.26
C ILE A 239 -7.02 21.56 -0.46
N PRO A 240 -6.90 20.87 -1.60
CA PRO A 240 -5.62 20.62 -2.26
C PRO A 240 -4.86 21.87 -2.76
N THR A 241 -5.48 23.05 -2.69
CA THR A 241 -4.88 24.35 -3.04
C THR A 241 -4.33 25.12 -1.83
N THR A 242 -4.49 24.59 -0.62
CA THR A 242 -3.98 25.18 0.64
C THR A 242 -2.98 24.23 1.29
N GLY A 243 -2.28 24.72 2.30
CA GLY A 243 -1.23 23.94 2.97
C GLY A 243 -0.02 23.67 2.05
N ARG A 244 0.78 22.68 2.39
CA ARG A 244 2.01 22.34 1.65
C ARG A 244 2.29 20.84 1.75
N LEU A 245 2.72 20.24 0.65
CA LEU A 245 3.35 18.93 0.55
C LEU A 245 4.84 19.12 0.29
N SER A 246 5.67 18.38 1.01
CA SER A 246 7.08 18.18 0.67
C SER A 246 7.33 16.69 0.65
N ALA A 247 7.83 16.15 -0.45
CA ALA A 247 8.10 14.72 -0.60
C ALA A 247 9.40 14.47 -1.36
N SER A 248 10.10 13.42 -0.94
CA SER A 248 11.29 12.91 -1.61
C SER A 248 11.17 11.40 -1.75
N PHE A 249 11.42 10.90 -2.94
CA PHE A 249 11.37 9.50 -3.31
C PHE A 249 12.67 9.11 -4.01
N ASN A 250 13.34 8.05 -3.53
CA ASN A 250 14.49 7.46 -4.18
C ASN A 250 14.27 5.96 -4.27
N ALA A 251 14.50 5.38 -5.44
CA ALA A 251 14.37 3.96 -5.66
C ALA A 251 15.47 3.44 -6.57
N HIS A 252 16.00 2.28 -6.21
CA HIS A 252 16.86 1.43 -7.03
C HIS A 252 16.12 0.10 -7.19
N ILE A 253 15.59 -0.18 -8.37
CA ILE A 253 14.72 -1.33 -8.61
C ILE A 253 15.42 -2.31 -9.52
N GLY A 254 15.73 -3.50 -9.00
CA GLY A 254 16.36 -4.59 -9.76
C GLY A 254 15.46 -5.16 -10.84
N LYS A 255 16.08 -5.74 -11.88
CA LYS A 255 15.36 -6.38 -12.99
C LYS A 255 14.38 -7.44 -12.48
N GLU A 256 14.78 -8.24 -11.53
CA GLU A 256 14.01 -9.32 -10.95
C GLU A 256 12.69 -8.81 -10.39
N ASP A 257 12.72 -7.74 -9.60
CA ASP A 257 11.52 -7.13 -9.03
C ASP A 257 10.63 -6.46 -10.10
N VAL A 258 11.24 -5.83 -11.12
CA VAL A 258 10.47 -5.29 -12.27
C VAL A 258 9.72 -6.42 -12.97
N MET A 259 10.35 -7.58 -13.17
CA MET A 259 9.74 -8.71 -13.88
C MET A 259 8.57 -9.33 -13.12
N LEU A 260 8.52 -9.23 -11.79
CA LEU A 260 7.37 -9.68 -11.00
C LEU A 260 6.09 -8.94 -11.38
N PHE A 261 6.20 -7.66 -11.70
CA PHE A 261 5.06 -6.82 -12.11
C PHE A 261 4.86 -6.79 -13.63
N ALA A 262 5.76 -7.40 -14.38
CA ALA A 262 5.73 -7.50 -15.83
C ALA A 262 5.20 -8.87 -16.32
N GLY A 263 4.43 -9.60 -15.51
CA GLY A 263 3.95 -10.95 -15.81
C GLY A 263 3.26 -11.08 -17.16
N GLY A 264 2.39 -10.12 -17.51
CA GLY A 264 1.67 -10.07 -18.78
C GLY A 264 2.47 -9.57 -19.99
N LEU A 265 3.74 -9.18 -19.82
CA LEU A 265 4.57 -8.69 -20.93
C LEU A 265 5.23 -9.85 -21.71
N PRO A 266 5.49 -9.64 -23.03
CA PRO A 266 6.12 -10.65 -23.86
C PRO A 266 7.48 -11.11 -23.31
N GLN A 267 7.79 -12.40 -23.50
CA GLN A 267 9.04 -12.98 -23.04
C GLN A 267 10.27 -12.30 -23.67
N THR A 268 10.15 -11.89 -24.95
CA THR A 268 11.17 -11.14 -25.67
C THR A 268 11.55 -9.82 -24.97
N PHE A 269 10.57 -9.12 -24.38
CA PHE A 269 10.83 -7.93 -23.58
C PHE A 269 11.57 -8.30 -22.29
N LYS A 270 11.10 -9.32 -21.57
CA LYS A 270 11.68 -9.75 -20.28
C LYS A 270 13.15 -10.16 -20.44
N GLU A 271 13.47 -10.88 -21.49
CA GLU A 271 14.85 -11.31 -21.81
C GLU A 271 15.75 -10.14 -22.18
N ALA A 272 15.25 -9.23 -23.01
CA ALA A 272 16.01 -8.09 -23.51
C ALA A 272 16.14 -6.93 -22.48
N TYR A 273 15.34 -6.93 -21.41
CA TYR A 273 15.39 -5.88 -20.38
C TYR A 273 16.78 -5.83 -19.70
N PRO A 274 17.39 -4.64 -19.55
CA PRO A 274 18.71 -4.48 -18.94
C PRO A 274 18.83 -5.06 -17.53
N PHE A 275 19.99 -5.64 -17.21
CA PHE A 275 20.28 -6.16 -15.87
C PHE A 275 20.58 -5.07 -14.83
N ARG A 276 20.85 -3.85 -15.27
CA ARG A 276 21.13 -2.74 -14.37
C ARG A 276 19.85 -2.29 -13.67
N PRO A 277 19.92 -1.90 -12.40
CA PRO A 277 18.74 -1.42 -11.69
C PRO A 277 18.19 -0.14 -12.32
N LEU A 278 16.87 -0.03 -12.36
CA LEU A 278 16.16 1.20 -12.66
C LEU A 278 16.29 2.14 -11.46
N VAL A 279 16.86 3.31 -11.68
CA VAL A 279 17.03 4.33 -10.63
C VAL A 279 16.02 5.43 -10.83
N ILE A 280 15.18 5.68 -9.82
CA ILE A 280 14.19 6.76 -9.82
C ILE A 280 14.50 7.70 -8.66
N ARG A 281 14.53 9.00 -8.93
CA ARG A 281 14.60 10.05 -7.91
C ARG A 281 13.58 11.11 -8.22
N ALA A 282 12.73 11.41 -7.26
CA ALA A 282 11.71 12.44 -7.40
C ALA A 282 11.67 13.30 -6.14
N GLY A 283 11.45 14.59 -6.32
CA GLY A 283 11.25 15.55 -5.24
C GLY A 283 10.23 16.59 -5.66
N THR A 284 9.27 16.87 -4.77
CA THR A 284 8.25 17.87 -4.97
C THR A 284 8.01 18.67 -3.71
N ASP A 285 7.60 19.92 -3.89
CA ASP A 285 7.24 20.83 -2.83
C ASP A 285 6.12 21.77 -3.30
N GLY A 286 5.13 22.04 -2.44
CA GLY A 286 4.03 22.95 -2.74
C GLY A 286 2.65 22.31 -2.56
N ASN A 287 1.68 22.80 -3.36
CA ASN A 287 0.29 22.33 -3.40
C ASN A 287 -0.27 22.53 -4.83
N LEU A 288 -1.57 22.24 -5.06
CA LEU A 288 -2.15 22.38 -6.40
C LEU A 288 -2.32 23.84 -6.85
N LYS A 289 -2.12 24.84 -5.96
CA LYS A 289 -2.03 26.24 -6.34
C LYS A 289 -0.64 26.62 -6.85
N GLU A 290 0.39 26.06 -6.23
CA GLU A 290 1.78 26.25 -6.62
C GLU A 290 2.59 25.01 -6.26
N MET A 291 3.04 24.27 -7.26
CA MET A 291 3.81 23.04 -7.10
C MET A 291 5.14 23.12 -7.82
N GLN A 292 6.20 22.89 -7.12
CA GLN A 292 7.55 22.77 -7.66
C GLN A 292 7.97 21.30 -7.71
N ILE A 293 8.31 20.82 -8.90
CA ILE A 293 8.99 19.55 -9.13
C ILE A 293 10.48 19.86 -9.18
N SER A 294 11.16 19.72 -8.06
CA SER A 294 12.57 20.13 -7.91
C SER A 294 13.54 19.13 -8.54
N ARG A 295 13.16 17.86 -8.58
CA ARG A 295 13.95 16.79 -9.17
C ARG A 295 13.01 15.69 -9.66
N PHE A 296 13.20 15.30 -10.90
CA PHE A 296 12.62 14.08 -11.44
C PHE A 296 13.68 13.42 -12.34
N THR A 297 14.17 12.26 -11.96
CA THR A 297 15.14 11.50 -12.77
C THR A 297 14.72 10.05 -12.82
N VAL A 298 14.77 9.46 -14.02
CA VAL A 298 14.59 8.03 -14.24
C VAL A 298 15.78 7.59 -15.09
N ASP A 299 16.60 6.72 -14.55
CA ASP A 299 17.81 6.24 -15.21
C ASP A 299 17.81 4.71 -15.25
N LEU A 300 17.86 4.16 -16.45
CA LEU A 300 18.12 2.74 -16.69
C LEU A 300 19.48 2.64 -17.38
N PRO A 301 20.56 2.39 -16.61
CA PRO A 301 21.92 2.44 -17.13
C PRO A 301 22.12 1.53 -18.33
N GLY A 302 22.65 2.10 -19.42
CA GLY A 302 22.83 1.40 -20.68
C GLY A 302 21.64 1.49 -21.64
N ALA A 303 20.45 1.91 -21.15
CA ALA A 303 19.25 2.07 -21.97
C ALA A 303 18.87 3.54 -22.15
N PHE A 304 18.54 4.24 -21.07
CA PHE A 304 18.17 5.65 -21.14
C PHE A 304 18.38 6.38 -19.82
N SER A 305 18.45 7.68 -19.90
CA SER A 305 18.39 8.61 -18.76
C SER A 305 17.40 9.74 -19.06
N LEU A 306 16.43 9.93 -18.19
CA LEU A 306 15.45 11.01 -18.24
C LEU A 306 15.63 11.90 -17.02
N LYS A 307 15.68 13.20 -17.24
CA LYS A 307 15.72 14.24 -16.19
C LYS A 307 14.64 15.25 -16.47
N GLY A 308 13.98 15.71 -15.43
CA GLY A 308 12.95 16.71 -15.57
C GLY A 308 12.71 17.49 -14.30
N GLY A 309 11.91 18.53 -14.45
CA GLY A 309 11.46 19.38 -13.36
C GLY A 309 10.63 20.53 -13.90
N GLY A 310 10.05 21.29 -12.99
CA GLY A 310 9.22 22.42 -13.40
C GLY A 310 8.42 23.02 -12.26
N ILE A 311 7.66 24.04 -12.62
CA ILE A 311 6.72 24.70 -11.72
C ILE A 311 5.35 24.67 -12.38
N LEU A 312 4.35 24.31 -11.59
CA LEU A 312 2.97 24.23 -12.01
C LEU A 312 2.11 25.05 -11.04
N GLU A 313 1.19 25.83 -11.58
CA GLU A 313 0.35 26.75 -10.83
C GLU A 313 -1.13 26.54 -11.15
N ASN A 314 -1.99 26.77 -10.17
CA ASN A 314 -3.46 26.75 -10.29
C ASN A 314 -4.01 25.49 -10.98
N LEU A 315 -3.46 24.30 -10.66
CA LEU A 315 -3.77 23.04 -11.37
C LEU A 315 -5.25 22.64 -11.32
N THR A 316 -6.01 23.16 -10.36
CA THR A 316 -7.44 22.86 -10.20
C THR A 316 -8.35 23.73 -11.07
N ASP A 317 -7.82 24.81 -11.67
CA ASP A 317 -8.60 25.72 -12.50
C ASP A 317 -8.11 25.68 -13.96
N SER A 318 -8.92 25.14 -14.84
CA SER A 318 -8.59 24.97 -16.26
C SER A 318 -8.36 26.28 -17.02
N LEU A 319 -8.85 27.42 -16.50
CA LEU A 319 -8.73 28.72 -17.15
C LEU A 319 -7.48 29.48 -16.70
N THR A 320 -7.04 29.30 -15.46
CA THR A 320 -5.92 30.04 -14.87
C THR A 320 -4.68 29.20 -14.59
N ARG A 321 -4.76 27.86 -14.82
CA ARG A 321 -3.59 26.99 -14.64
C ARG A 321 -2.43 27.46 -15.52
N SER A 322 -1.24 27.43 -14.95
CA SER A 322 -0.02 27.82 -15.66
C SER A 322 1.15 26.93 -15.25
N GLY A 323 2.21 26.98 -15.99
CA GLY A 323 3.44 26.30 -15.61
C GLY A 323 4.38 26.00 -16.75
N THR A 324 5.55 25.55 -16.36
CA THR A 324 6.59 25.10 -17.27
C THR A 324 7.18 23.78 -16.78
N ILE A 325 7.27 22.81 -17.66
CA ILE A 325 7.95 21.52 -17.43
C ILE A 325 9.05 21.37 -18.46
N GLY A 326 10.26 21.09 -18.00
CA GLY A 326 11.39 20.69 -18.85
C GLY A 326 11.69 19.21 -18.67
N LEU A 327 11.96 18.51 -19.78
CA LEU A 327 12.42 17.13 -19.81
C LEU A 327 13.63 17.02 -20.75
N ASP A 328 14.69 16.40 -20.24
CA ASP A 328 15.88 16.02 -21.00
C ASP A 328 16.02 14.51 -20.97
N MET A 329 16.01 13.87 -22.12
CA MET A 329 16.18 12.42 -22.23
C MET A 329 17.36 12.11 -23.15
N VAL A 330 18.17 11.16 -22.75
CA VAL A 330 19.22 10.56 -23.56
C VAL A 330 19.00 9.06 -23.59
N THR A 331 18.88 8.51 -24.78
CA THR A 331 18.82 7.06 -24.98
C THR A 331 20.17 6.52 -25.44
N ARG A 332 20.43 5.26 -25.17
CA ARG A 332 21.63 4.54 -25.61
C ARG A 332 21.29 3.23 -26.28
N ASN A 333 20.33 2.50 -25.74
CA ASN A 333 19.85 1.25 -26.31
C ASN A 333 18.42 0.99 -25.85
N LEU A 334 17.45 1.18 -26.70
CA LEU A 334 16.03 0.92 -26.43
C LEU A 334 15.54 -0.37 -27.08
N ASN A 335 16.43 -1.25 -27.57
CA ASN A 335 16.04 -2.46 -28.29
C ASN A 335 15.16 -3.41 -27.47
N PHE A 336 15.24 -3.36 -26.13
CA PHE A 336 14.32 -4.14 -25.28
C PHE A 336 12.84 -3.76 -25.48
N LEU A 337 12.54 -2.52 -25.92
CA LEU A 337 11.18 -2.07 -26.18
C LEU A 337 10.58 -2.71 -27.44
N THR A 338 11.39 -3.16 -28.39
CA THR A 338 10.88 -3.86 -29.59
C THR A 338 10.19 -5.16 -29.20
N GLY A 339 10.60 -5.76 -28.09
CA GLY A 339 9.93 -6.94 -27.53
C GLY A 339 8.47 -6.73 -27.12
N LEU A 340 8.03 -5.47 -26.92
CA LEU A 340 6.63 -5.17 -26.58
C LEU A 340 5.70 -5.22 -27.78
N THR A 341 6.21 -4.99 -29.00
CA THR A 341 5.37 -4.83 -30.18
C THR A 341 4.94 -6.16 -30.82
N GLY A 342 5.54 -7.27 -30.42
CA GLY A 342 5.35 -8.58 -31.07
C GLY A 342 5.82 -8.62 -32.54
N VAL A 343 6.32 -7.49 -33.04
CA VAL A 343 6.88 -7.39 -34.41
C VAL A 343 8.32 -7.89 -34.35
N THR A 344 8.58 -9.01 -34.97
CA THR A 344 9.97 -9.41 -35.27
C THR A 344 10.59 -8.31 -36.12
N PRO A 345 11.81 -7.86 -35.82
CA PRO A 345 12.48 -6.84 -36.63
C PRO A 345 12.70 -7.39 -38.04
N ASP A 346 11.80 -7.10 -38.93
CA ASP A 346 11.97 -7.38 -40.38
C ASP A 346 12.83 -6.28 -41.03
N GLY A 347 13.44 -5.41 -40.24
CA GLY A 347 14.20 -4.26 -40.67
C GLY A 347 13.37 -3.01 -40.98
N SER A 348 12.04 -3.08 -40.83
CA SER A 348 11.16 -1.94 -41.09
C SER A 348 11.12 -0.92 -39.93
N LEU A 349 11.38 -1.36 -38.71
CA LEU A 349 11.50 -0.49 -37.52
C LEU A 349 12.89 -0.62 -36.90
N VAL A 350 13.70 0.40 -37.08
CA VAL A 350 15.01 0.52 -36.45
C VAL A 350 14.93 1.60 -35.36
N ILE A 351 15.15 1.21 -34.09
CA ILE A 351 15.32 2.16 -33.02
C ILE A 351 16.79 2.59 -33.01
N PRO A 352 17.08 3.90 -33.16
CA PRO A 352 18.46 4.37 -33.12
C PRO A 352 19.15 4.05 -31.80
N ASP A 353 20.43 3.69 -31.85
CA ASP A 353 21.21 3.32 -30.66
C ASP A 353 21.36 4.52 -29.68
N SER A 354 21.40 5.74 -30.20
CA SER A 354 21.54 6.93 -29.36
C SER A 354 20.71 8.08 -29.88
N MET A 355 19.85 8.58 -29.02
CA MET A 355 19.07 9.78 -29.28
C MET A 355 19.15 10.71 -28.07
N SER A 356 19.08 12.00 -28.31
CA SER A 356 18.81 12.98 -27.28
C SER A 356 17.53 13.74 -27.58
N LEU A 357 16.67 13.83 -26.58
CA LEU A 357 15.41 14.53 -26.65
C LEU A 357 15.42 15.63 -25.57
N LYS A 358 15.16 16.87 -25.98
CA LYS A 358 14.86 17.96 -25.07
C LYS A 358 13.45 18.43 -25.32
N MET A 359 12.65 18.47 -24.27
CA MET A 359 11.29 18.96 -24.36
C MET A 359 11.08 20.06 -23.33
N LYS A 360 10.47 21.15 -23.77
CA LYS A 360 9.94 22.19 -22.89
C LYS A 360 8.46 22.34 -23.19
N MET A 361 7.65 22.17 -22.15
CA MET A 361 6.21 22.36 -22.22
C MET A 361 5.82 23.58 -21.37
N GLU A 362 5.04 24.46 -21.94
CA GLU A 362 4.44 25.61 -21.27
C GLU A 362 2.92 25.47 -21.31
N MET A 363 2.28 25.73 -20.20
CA MET A 363 0.83 25.70 -20.02
C MET A 363 0.36 27.09 -19.58
N ASN A 364 -0.69 27.60 -20.21
CA ASN A 364 -1.34 28.84 -19.83
C ASN A 364 -2.85 28.75 -20.10
N GLY A 365 -3.63 28.49 -19.06
CA GLY A 365 -5.04 28.16 -19.16
C GLY A 365 -5.27 26.95 -20.06
N PRO A 366 -6.14 27.09 -21.07
CA PRO A 366 -6.39 26.02 -22.04
C PRO A 366 -5.29 25.86 -23.10
N GLN A 367 -4.30 26.73 -23.12
CA GLN A 367 -3.23 26.71 -24.11
C GLN A 367 -2.02 25.94 -23.62
N TYR A 368 -1.53 25.03 -24.45
CA TYR A 368 -0.31 24.26 -24.25
C TYR A 368 0.63 24.52 -25.41
N LYS A 369 1.87 24.78 -25.12
CA LYS A 369 2.94 24.90 -26.10
C LYS A 369 4.03 23.90 -25.75
N ALA A 370 4.47 23.11 -26.71
CA ALA A 370 5.57 22.18 -26.55
C ALA A 370 6.64 22.47 -27.60
N LYS A 371 7.87 22.58 -27.16
CA LYS A 371 9.06 22.58 -28.00
C LYS A 371 9.78 21.27 -27.77
N LEU A 372 10.09 20.56 -28.85
CA LEU A 372 10.75 19.28 -28.82
C LEU A 372 11.93 19.32 -29.80
N ASP A 373 13.12 19.11 -29.27
CA ASP A 373 14.36 19.01 -30.03
C ASP A 373 14.86 17.56 -29.90
N LEU A 374 14.79 16.81 -30.98
CA LEU A 374 15.32 15.45 -31.11
C LEU A 374 16.59 15.47 -31.97
N LYS A 375 17.62 14.81 -31.48
CA LYS A 375 18.88 14.60 -32.22
C LYS A 375 19.24 13.14 -32.23
N GLU A 376 19.60 12.63 -33.42
CA GLU A 376 20.05 11.29 -33.66
C GLU A 376 21.21 11.33 -34.68
N GLY A 377 22.39 10.90 -34.27
CA GLY A 377 23.57 10.94 -35.14
C GLY A 377 23.78 12.32 -35.79
N LYS A 378 23.62 12.39 -37.12
CA LYS A 378 23.65 13.64 -37.90
C LYS A 378 22.27 14.23 -38.13
N GLY A 379 21.19 13.51 -37.78
CA GLY A 379 19.82 13.94 -37.95
C GLY A 379 19.33 14.78 -36.77
N SER A 380 18.51 15.76 -37.05
CA SER A 380 17.79 16.51 -36.00
C SER A 380 16.37 16.80 -36.46
N MET A 381 15.46 16.78 -35.50
CA MET A 381 14.06 17.17 -35.70
C MET A 381 13.67 18.16 -34.62
N ASN A 382 13.12 19.29 -35.05
CA ASN A 382 12.59 20.30 -34.12
C ASN A 382 11.10 20.44 -34.38
N VAL A 383 10.31 20.22 -33.32
CA VAL A 383 8.85 20.34 -33.38
C VAL A 383 8.41 21.43 -32.42
N ASN A 384 7.66 22.39 -32.90
CA ASN A 384 6.91 23.33 -32.10
C ASN A 384 5.43 22.99 -32.26
N ALA A 385 4.80 22.55 -31.21
CA ALA A 385 3.39 22.22 -31.20
C ALA A 385 2.62 23.13 -30.24
N ALA A 386 1.43 23.51 -30.62
CA ALA A 386 0.49 24.19 -29.74
C ALA A 386 -0.87 23.48 -29.78
N LEU A 387 -1.49 23.38 -28.63
CA LEU A 387 -2.82 22.83 -28.43
C LEU A 387 -3.66 23.85 -27.67
N ASN A 388 -4.87 24.10 -28.12
CA ASN A 388 -5.90 24.76 -27.34
C ASN A 388 -6.97 23.74 -26.96
N SER A 389 -7.02 23.34 -25.69
CA SER A 389 -7.95 22.31 -25.21
C SER A 389 -9.41 22.76 -25.16
N SER A 390 -9.71 24.07 -25.25
CA SER A 390 -11.08 24.58 -25.29
C SER A 390 -11.69 24.50 -26.69
N THR A 391 -10.86 24.51 -27.73
CA THR A 391 -11.30 24.53 -29.13
C THR A 391 -10.89 23.27 -29.88
N GLU A 392 -10.16 22.36 -29.23
CA GLU A 392 -9.57 21.13 -29.84
C GLU A 392 -8.71 21.40 -31.08
N VAL A 393 -8.16 22.63 -31.17
CA VAL A 393 -7.28 23.02 -32.28
C VAL A 393 -5.85 22.65 -31.96
N TYR A 394 -5.24 21.90 -32.89
CA TYR A 394 -3.82 21.51 -32.85
C TYR A 394 -3.09 22.23 -33.96
N THR A 395 -1.97 22.86 -33.64
CA THR A 395 -1.05 23.44 -34.62
C THR A 395 0.33 22.86 -34.41
N ALA A 396 0.99 22.45 -35.48
CA ALA A 396 2.39 22.10 -35.46
C ALA A 396 3.12 23.00 -36.49
N ASP A 397 4.03 23.82 -36.03
CA ASP A 397 4.88 24.65 -36.87
C ASP A 397 6.25 23.97 -36.96
N HIS A 398 6.68 23.62 -38.15
CA HIS A 398 7.91 22.93 -38.51
C HIS A 398 8.00 21.45 -38.06
N LEU A 399 7.85 20.59 -39.03
CA LEU A 399 8.37 19.24 -39.06
C LEU A 399 9.77 19.23 -39.68
#